data_485d6cedf716f597f1b78d59b331528e
#
_entry.id   485d6cedf716f597f1b78d59b331528e
#
_cell.length_a   1.000
_cell.length_b   1.000
_cell.length_c   1.000
_cell.angle_alpha   90.00
_cell.angle_beta   90.00
_cell.angle_gamma   90.00
#
_symmetry.space_group_name_H-M   'P 1'
#
loop_
_entity.id
_entity.type
_entity.pdbx_description
1 polymer ?
#
loop_
_entity_poly.entity_id
_entity_poly.type
_entity_poly.pdbx_seq_one_letter_code
_entity_poly.pdbx_strand_id
1 'polypeptide(L)' 'GPIIVAETDTEFPIYSVKEAAEEVERSKLPFLLFKSKERKGVNILYRREDGNIGWIESR' A
#
# COMPACT_ATOMS: atom_id res chain seq x y z
N GLY A 1 -14.07 13.59 -18.26
CA GLY A 1 -13.03 13.36 -17.29
C GLY A 1 -13.30 12.13 -16.41
N PRO A 2 -12.35 11.78 -15.56
CA PRO A 2 -12.53 10.59 -14.71
C PRO A 2 -13.68 10.78 -13.73
N ILE A 3 -14.33 9.68 -13.42
CA ILE A 3 -15.46 9.65 -12.53
C ILE A 3 -15.11 8.78 -11.33
N ILE A 4 -15.47 9.24 -10.13
CA ILE A 4 -15.34 8.41 -8.95
C ILE A 4 -16.54 7.49 -8.90
N VAL A 5 -16.33 6.19 -9.06
CA VAL A 5 -17.43 5.23 -9.17
C VAL A 5 -17.66 4.39 -7.94
N ALA A 6 -16.74 4.42 -7.00
CA ALA A 6 -16.88 3.62 -5.77
C ALA A 6 -16.10 4.25 -4.66
N GLU A 7 -16.66 4.18 -3.47
CA GLU A 7 -15.90 4.50 -2.28
C GLU A 7 -16.31 3.52 -1.19
N THR A 8 -15.33 3.13 -0.40
CA THR A 8 -15.50 2.16 0.65
C THR A 8 -14.86 2.70 1.91
N ASP A 9 -15.63 2.69 2.98
CA ASP A 9 -15.13 3.06 4.28
C ASP A 9 -14.43 1.83 4.85
N THR A 10 -13.14 1.87 4.99
CA THR A 10 -12.39 0.71 5.46
C THR A 10 -11.21 1.15 6.32
N GLU A 11 -10.82 0.28 7.23
CA GLU A 11 -9.64 0.52 8.03
C GLU A 11 -8.43 -0.01 7.28
N PHE A 12 -7.31 0.73 7.40
CA PHE A 12 -6.07 0.26 6.80
C PHE A 12 -5.46 -0.85 7.66
N PRO A 13 -4.94 -1.90 7.03
CA PRO A 13 -4.23 -2.92 7.77
C PRO A 13 -2.96 -2.35 8.40
N ILE A 14 -2.51 -2.97 9.47
CA ILE A 14 -1.28 -2.59 10.15
C ILE A 14 -0.23 -3.64 9.84
N TYR A 15 0.85 -3.21 9.19
CA TYR A 15 1.94 -4.10 8.78
C TYR A 15 3.28 -3.45 9.06
N SER A 16 4.31 -4.27 9.17
CA SER A 16 5.65 -3.77 8.94
C SER A 16 5.83 -3.61 7.42
N VAL A 17 6.82 -2.83 7.01
CA VAL A 17 7.09 -2.66 5.58
C VAL A 17 7.39 -4.01 4.93
N LYS A 18 8.13 -4.87 5.63
CA LYS A 18 8.44 -6.21 5.14
C LYS A 18 7.17 -7.04 4.92
N GLU A 19 6.27 -7.04 5.90
CA GLU A 19 5.01 -7.77 5.78
C GLU A 19 4.17 -7.25 4.63
N ALA A 20 4.13 -5.92 4.47
CA ALA A 20 3.37 -5.31 3.38
C ALA A 20 3.95 -5.69 2.02
N ALA A 21 5.28 -5.70 1.90
CA ALA A 21 5.94 -6.11 0.66
C ALA A 21 5.64 -7.57 0.32
N GLU A 22 5.65 -8.43 1.34
CA GLU A 22 5.32 -9.85 1.15
C GLU A 22 3.87 -10.01 0.69
N GLU A 23 2.96 -9.21 1.25
CA GLU A 23 1.56 -9.25 0.85
C GLU A 23 1.36 -8.81 -0.61
N VAL A 24 2.04 -7.74 -1.00
CA VAL A 24 2.00 -7.25 -2.39
C VAL A 24 2.45 -8.35 -3.36
N GLU A 25 3.53 -9.05 -3.03
CA GLU A 25 4.05 -10.13 -3.88
C GLU A 25 3.12 -11.34 -3.87
N ARG A 26 2.67 -11.76 -2.70
CA ARG A 26 1.84 -12.95 -2.57
C ARG A 26 0.49 -12.80 -3.26
N SER A 27 -0.13 -11.64 -3.10
CA SER A 27 -1.47 -11.39 -3.63
C SER A 27 -1.46 -10.71 -5.00
N LYS A 28 -0.27 -10.46 -5.56
CA LYS A 28 -0.13 -9.82 -6.86
C LYS A 28 -0.84 -8.47 -6.94
N LEU A 29 -0.75 -7.68 -5.88
CA LEU A 29 -1.41 -6.40 -5.82
C LEU A 29 -0.64 -5.35 -6.62
N PRO A 30 -1.34 -4.41 -7.27
CA PRO A 30 -0.65 -3.30 -7.91
C PRO A 30 -0.16 -2.27 -6.89
N PHE A 31 -0.85 -2.16 -5.76
CA PHE A 31 -0.45 -1.27 -4.67
C PHE A 31 -1.12 -1.75 -3.38
N LEU A 32 -0.61 -1.25 -2.25
CA LEU A 32 -1.18 -1.54 -0.94
C LEU A 32 -1.03 -0.33 -0.03
N LEU A 33 -2.15 0.12 0.55
CA LEU A 33 -2.14 1.15 1.57
C LEU A 33 -2.17 0.47 2.93
N PHE A 34 -1.31 0.91 3.84
CA PHE A 34 -1.23 0.30 5.16
C PHE A 34 -0.68 1.29 6.19
N LYS A 35 -0.90 0.99 7.46
CA LYS A 35 -0.29 1.71 8.55
C LYS A 35 0.92 0.91 9.03
N SER A 36 2.02 1.60 9.20
CA SER A 36 3.25 0.95 9.63
C SER A 36 3.20 0.66 11.12
N LYS A 37 3.76 -0.47 11.53
CA LYS A 37 3.93 -0.79 12.95
C LYS A 37 5.00 0.10 13.60
N GLU A 38 5.96 0.56 12.81
CA GLU A 38 7.12 1.28 13.32
C GLU A 38 6.97 2.80 13.25
N ARG A 39 6.10 3.30 12.38
CA ARG A 39 5.99 4.74 12.12
C ARG A 39 4.56 5.17 12.01
N LYS A 40 4.31 6.43 12.33
CA LYS A 40 2.98 7.02 12.17
C LYS A 40 2.71 7.33 10.71
N GLY A 41 1.44 7.45 10.38
CA GLY A 41 1.01 7.85 9.06
C GLY A 41 0.64 6.68 8.18
N VAL A 42 0.23 7.01 6.97
CA VAL A 42 -0.18 6.02 5.98
C VAL A 42 0.96 5.78 5.02
N ASN A 43 1.13 4.54 4.66
CA ASN A 43 2.17 4.12 3.74
C ASN A 43 1.53 3.50 2.52
N ILE A 44 2.19 3.64 1.38
CA ILE A 44 1.77 3.04 0.14
C ILE A 44 2.95 2.29 -0.44
N LEU A 45 2.76 0.99 -0.70
CA LEU A 45 3.68 0.24 -1.54
C LEU A 45 3.03 0.10 -2.90
N TYR A 46 3.81 0.22 -3.95
CA TYR A 46 3.30 0.10 -5.30
C TYR A 46 4.31 -0.62 -6.19
N ARG A 47 3.78 -1.31 -7.17
CA ARG A 47 4.60 -2.07 -8.10
C ARG A 47 5.09 -1.15 -9.21
N ARG A 48 6.40 -1.09 -9.38
CA ARG A 48 7.01 -0.28 -10.41
C ARG A 48 7.07 -1.07 -11.71
N GLU A 49 7.20 -0.34 -12.81
CA GLU A 49 7.32 -0.95 -14.13
C GLU A 49 8.61 -1.78 -14.26
N ASP A 50 9.63 -1.44 -13.49
CA ASP A 50 10.90 -2.15 -13.54
C ASP A 50 10.89 -3.45 -12.70
N GLY A 51 9.73 -3.81 -12.14
CA GLY A 51 9.59 -5.01 -11.35
C GLY A 51 9.93 -4.84 -9.87
N ASN A 52 10.37 -3.67 -9.48
CA ASN A 52 10.66 -3.37 -8.08
C ASN A 52 9.42 -2.77 -7.40
N ILE A 53 9.51 -2.63 -6.09
CA ILE A 53 8.42 -2.05 -5.29
C ILE A 53 8.86 -0.66 -4.83
N GLY A 54 7.97 0.32 -5.07
CA GLY A 54 8.17 1.67 -4.58
C GLY A 54 7.46 1.84 -3.25
N TRP A 55 7.98 2.74 -2.43
CA TRP A 55 7.43 3.01 -1.11
C TRP A 55 7.24 4.51 -0.93
N ILE A 56 6.01 4.90 -0.63
CA ILE A 56 5.66 6.28 -0.31
C ILE A 56 5.17 6.30 1.12
N GLU A 57 5.75 7.20 1.90
CA GLU A 57 5.44 7.33 3.31
C GLU A 57 4.89 8.73 3.55
N SER A 58 3.69 8.83 4.13
CA SER A 58 3.16 10.13 4.53
C SER A 58 3.71 10.50 5.91
N ARG A 59 3.76 11.77 6.17
CA ARG A 59 4.22 12.26 7.46
C ARG A 59 3.05 12.77 8.30
#